data_73ccaf9afba71f967d8b2cb0ffdb6c75
#
_entry.id   73ccaf9afba71f967d8b2cb0ffdb6c75
#
_cell.length_a   1.000
_cell.length_b   1.000
_cell.length_c   1.000
_cell.angle_alpha   90.00
_cell.angle_beta   90.00
_cell.angle_gamma   90.00
#
_symmetry.space_group_name_H-M   'P 1'
#
loop_
_entity.id
_entity.type
_entity.pdbx_description
1 polymer ?
#
loop_
_entity_poly.entity_id
_entity_poly.type
_entity_poly.pdbx_seq_one_letter_code
_entity_poly.pdbx_strand_id
1 'polypeptide(L)'
;MKIGIGNYYLEKYGLSEGARLMAEDGYEFADLNFQDVESEFYTSGEDGFFMLAGRYRAALKKNGISVFQIHGPWRFPPKDGTEADRAELFGKMTKALGIARFFEAKYMAVHPLMPFGEHSAERPDEVYEINKRFFSALASVAGKLGVTICLENMPYMEFPLSETEKLLELICDIGSPHLKLCLDTGHANMFDKPIGAIIRDTGADYIKIIHVHDNLGDKDAHLPPYSGNVDWGEFCEALYDIGFAGVMNFETSAKRLEGYSDMSAEEKREAERQVAKYAELLGG
;
A
#
# COMPACT_ATOMS: atom_id res chain seq x y z
N MET A 1 17.11 1.72 6.73
CA MET A 1 15.83 2.39 6.36
C MET A 1 14.78 2.10 7.43
N LYS A 2 13.68 2.88 7.49
CA LYS A 2 12.59 2.67 8.46
C LYS A 2 11.62 1.60 7.95
N ILE A 3 11.03 0.85 8.88
CA ILE A 3 10.14 -0.27 8.55
C ILE A 3 8.74 -0.09 9.11
N GLY A 4 7.75 -0.50 8.33
CA GLY A 4 6.34 -0.52 8.69
C GLY A 4 5.68 -1.84 8.30
N ILE A 5 4.50 -2.09 8.81
CA ILE A 5 3.71 -3.27 8.48
C ILE A 5 2.22 -2.92 8.43
N GLY A 6 1.47 -3.63 7.61
CA GLY A 6 0.02 -3.53 7.55
C GLY A 6 -0.71 -4.01 8.82
N ASN A 7 -2.02 -4.07 8.76
CA ASN A 7 -2.90 -4.36 9.90
C ASN A 7 -2.71 -5.74 10.57
N TYR A 8 -1.91 -6.63 10.03
CA TYR A 8 -1.82 -8.03 10.42
C TYR A 8 -1.77 -8.28 11.93
N TYR A 9 -0.90 -7.57 12.65
CA TYR A 9 -0.77 -7.71 14.11
C TYR A 9 -2.02 -7.21 14.85
N LEU A 10 -2.59 -6.09 14.39
CA LEU A 10 -3.77 -5.49 14.99
C LEU A 10 -5.01 -6.38 14.83
N GLU A 11 -5.13 -7.03 13.69
CA GLU A 11 -6.21 -7.98 13.38
C GLU A 11 -6.06 -9.29 14.16
N LYS A 12 -4.85 -9.83 14.21
CA LYS A 12 -4.59 -11.13 14.84
C LYS A 12 -4.64 -11.07 16.37
N TYR A 13 -4.07 -10.04 16.98
CA TYR A 13 -3.88 -9.94 18.43
C TYR A 13 -4.76 -8.88 19.09
N GLY A 14 -5.53 -8.11 18.28
CA GLY A 14 -6.27 -6.95 18.77
C GLY A 14 -5.38 -5.72 18.95
N LEU A 15 -6.01 -4.55 19.09
CA LEU A 15 -5.33 -3.25 19.00
C LEU A 15 -4.17 -3.08 20.01
N SER A 16 -4.40 -3.40 21.28
CA SER A 16 -3.41 -3.14 22.33
C SER A 16 -2.22 -4.08 22.24
N GLU A 17 -2.49 -5.37 22.12
CA GLU A 17 -1.47 -6.40 22.06
C GLU A 17 -0.76 -6.39 20.71
N GLY A 18 -1.51 -6.21 19.63
CA GLY A 18 -0.95 -6.10 18.27
C GLY A 18 0.04 -4.95 18.16
N ALA A 19 -0.32 -3.76 18.63
CA ALA A 19 0.59 -2.61 18.62
C ALA A 19 1.84 -2.83 19.51
N ARG A 20 1.70 -3.53 20.63
CA ARG A 20 2.84 -3.88 21.49
C ARG A 20 3.79 -4.84 20.77
N LEU A 21 3.26 -5.88 20.14
CA LEU A 21 4.04 -6.86 19.41
C LEU A 21 4.72 -6.28 18.16
N MET A 22 4.06 -5.36 17.45
CA MET A 22 4.69 -4.59 16.36
C MET A 22 5.95 -3.88 16.85
N ALA A 23 5.86 -3.15 17.96
CA ALA A 23 7.00 -2.44 18.53
C ALA A 23 8.11 -3.39 19.02
N GLU A 24 7.76 -4.52 19.64
CA GLU A 24 8.74 -5.54 20.06
C GLU A 24 9.49 -6.16 18.88
N ASP A 25 8.83 -6.31 17.74
CA ASP A 25 9.44 -6.87 16.53
C ASP A 25 10.20 -5.81 15.71
N GLY A 26 10.28 -4.57 16.20
CA GLY A 26 11.09 -3.50 15.59
C GLY A 26 10.37 -2.66 14.55
N TYR A 27 9.07 -2.85 14.32
CA TYR A 27 8.31 -1.96 13.45
C TYR A 27 8.11 -0.59 14.09
N GLU A 28 8.42 0.46 13.34
CA GLU A 28 8.25 1.85 13.77
C GLU A 28 6.93 2.44 13.24
N PHE A 29 6.39 1.86 12.15
CA PHE A 29 5.24 2.39 11.44
C PHE A 29 4.16 1.35 11.21
N ALA A 30 2.91 1.83 11.21
CA ALA A 30 1.75 1.09 10.74
C ALA A 30 1.32 1.65 9.38
N ASP A 31 1.03 0.74 8.44
CA ASP A 31 0.23 0.99 7.27
C ASP A 31 -1.19 0.54 7.57
N LEU A 32 -2.09 1.50 7.78
CA LEU A 32 -3.47 1.16 8.13
C LEU A 32 -4.29 0.91 6.87
N ASN A 33 -4.72 -0.33 6.72
CA ASN A 33 -5.54 -0.74 5.58
C ASN A 33 -7.02 -0.37 5.79
N PHE A 34 -7.53 0.50 4.92
CA PHE A 34 -8.93 0.93 4.85
C PHE A 34 -9.57 0.56 3.51
N GLN A 35 -9.15 -0.55 2.90
CA GLN A 35 -9.72 -1.03 1.64
C GLN A 35 -11.19 -1.42 1.75
N ASP A 36 -11.59 -2.02 2.89
CA ASP A 36 -12.97 -2.45 3.09
C ASP A 36 -13.91 -1.26 3.28
N VAL A 37 -14.67 -0.97 2.22
CA VAL A 37 -15.64 0.13 2.16
C VAL A 37 -16.89 -0.10 3.03
N GLU A 38 -17.11 -1.31 3.51
CA GLU A 38 -18.21 -1.66 4.41
C GLU A 38 -17.77 -1.67 5.88
N SER A 39 -16.49 -1.41 6.15
CA SER A 39 -15.97 -1.34 7.52
C SER A 39 -16.61 -0.20 8.34
N GLU A 40 -16.55 -0.32 9.67
CA GLU A 40 -17.05 0.70 10.59
C GLU A 40 -16.41 2.08 10.36
N PHE A 41 -15.21 2.14 9.79
CA PHE A 41 -14.57 3.42 9.42
C PHE A 41 -15.35 4.20 8.36
N TYR A 42 -16.10 3.52 7.49
CA TYR A 42 -16.92 4.16 6.45
C TYR A 42 -18.40 4.24 6.81
N THR A 43 -18.91 3.27 7.56
CA THR A 43 -20.34 3.10 7.80
C THR A 43 -20.82 3.72 9.12
N SER A 44 -19.94 3.87 10.12
CA SER A 44 -20.30 4.55 11.36
C SER A 44 -20.51 6.05 11.15
N GLY A 45 -21.40 6.65 11.93
CA GLY A 45 -21.52 8.10 12.01
C GLY A 45 -20.25 8.76 12.57
N GLU A 46 -20.25 10.10 12.62
CA GLU A 46 -19.07 10.89 13.02
C GLU A 46 -18.54 10.49 14.41
N ASP A 47 -19.44 10.37 15.40
CA ASP A 47 -19.05 9.96 16.78
C ASP A 47 -18.46 8.55 16.81
N GLY A 48 -19.05 7.59 16.07
CA GLY A 48 -18.56 6.24 15.96
C GLY A 48 -17.17 6.18 15.33
N PHE A 49 -16.96 6.96 14.28
CA PHE A 49 -15.65 7.11 13.65
C PHE A 49 -14.59 7.63 14.63
N PHE A 50 -14.84 8.75 15.31
CA PHE A 50 -13.86 9.32 16.24
C PHE A 50 -13.56 8.40 17.42
N MET A 51 -14.54 7.66 17.91
CA MET A 51 -14.33 6.69 18.97
C MET A 51 -13.45 5.53 18.48
N LEU A 52 -13.72 4.97 17.31
CA LEU A 52 -12.95 3.86 16.72
C LEU A 52 -11.53 4.31 16.37
N ALA A 53 -11.37 5.37 15.60
CA ALA A 53 -10.08 5.91 15.18
C ALA A 53 -9.24 6.38 16.37
N GLY A 54 -9.87 6.96 17.39
CA GLY A 54 -9.21 7.34 18.64
C GLY A 54 -8.61 6.15 19.39
N ARG A 55 -9.29 5.00 19.41
CA ARG A 55 -8.76 3.75 20.02
C ARG A 55 -7.52 3.26 19.28
N TYR A 56 -7.55 3.23 17.92
CA TYR A 56 -6.39 2.86 17.10
C TYR A 56 -5.21 3.80 17.38
N ARG A 57 -5.43 5.11 17.29
CA ARG A 57 -4.40 6.13 17.54
C ARG A 57 -3.79 6.00 18.93
N ALA A 58 -4.60 5.78 19.95
CA ALA A 58 -4.13 5.62 21.32
C ALA A 58 -3.27 4.35 21.50
N ALA A 59 -3.67 3.21 20.93
CA ALA A 59 -2.92 1.96 21.01
C ALA A 59 -1.55 2.06 20.31
N LEU A 60 -1.52 2.60 19.09
CA LEU A 60 -0.30 2.80 18.32
C LEU A 60 0.64 3.78 19.04
N LYS A 61 0.15 4.96 19.43
CA LYS A 61 0.94 5.99 20.12
C LYS A 61 1.54 5.51 21.43
N LYS A 62 0.80 4.71 22.21
CA LYS A 62 1.29 4.14 23.49
C LYS A 62 2.53 3.27 23.29
N ASN A 63 2.66 2.64 22.13
CA ASN A 63 3.77 1.75 21.79
C ASN A 63 4.81 2.40 20.85
N GLY A 64 4.73 3.72 20.63
CA GLY A 64 5.70 4.44 19.79
C GLY A 64 5.53 4.20 18.29
N ILE A 65 4.43 3.55 17.86
CA ILE A 65 4.14 3.31 16.44
C ILE A 65 3.47 4.55 15.83
N SER A 66 4.01 5.04 14.73
CA SER A 66 3.44 6.11 13.92
C SER A 66 2.70 5.54 12.72
N VAL A 67 1.75 6.30 12.16
CA VAL A 67 1.10 5.96 10.88
C VAL A 67 1.79 6.76 9.77
N PHE A 68 2.53 6.08 8.90
CA PHE A 68 3.23 6.74 7.79
C PHE A 68 2.32 6.92 6.59
N GLN A 69 1.54 5.90 6.30
CA GLN A 69 0.59 5.81 5.21
C GLN A 69 -0.67 5.08 5.64
N ILE A 70 -1.69 5.20 4.82
CA ILE A 70 -2.86 4.32 4.85
C ILE A 70 -3.09 3.75 3.45
N HIS A 71 -3.77 2.62 3.36
CA HIS A 71 -4.33 2.13 2.12
C HIS A 71 -5.78 2.61 1.97
N GLY A 72 -6.09 3.26 0.86
CA GLY A 72 -7.43 3.76 0.55
C GLY A 72 -8.41 2.65 0.14
N PRO A 73 -9.70 2.99 -0.06
CA PRO A 73 -10.73 2.03 -0.38
C PRO A 73 -10.50 1.33 -1.72
N TRP A 74 -10.60 0.01 -1.69
CA TRP A 74 -10.55 -0.83 -2.87
C TRP A 74 -11.28 -2.14 -2.64
N ARG A 75 -11.70 -2.79 -3.69
CA ARG A 75 -12.26 -4.15 -3.66
C ARG A 75 -12.08 -4.87 -4.97
N PHE A 76 -12.04 -6.18 -4.93
CA PHE A 76 -12.06 -7.03 -6.10
C PHE A 76 -13.35 -7.88 -6.12
N PRO A 77 -14.07 -8.01 -7.25
CA PRO A 77 -13.88 -7.23 -8.47
C PRO A 77 -14.16 -5.73 -8.26
N PRO A 78 -13.49 -4.84 -9.01
CA PRO A 78 -13.71 -3.40 -8.91
C PRO A 78 -15.16 -3.02 -9.20
N LYS A 79 -15.67 -2.01 -8.48
CA LYS A 79 -16.99 -1.39 -8.74
C LYS A 79 -16.78 0.08 -9.09
N ASP A 80 -16.30 0.31 -10.29
CA ASP A 80 -15.95 1.64 -10.83
C ASP A 80 -16.36 1.80 -12.32
N GLY A 81 -17.16 0.86 -12.82
CA GLY A 81 -17.55 0.79 -14.21
C GLY A 81 -18.45 1.94 -14.68
N THR A 82 -19.33 2.45 -13.81
CA THR A 82 -20.24 3.56 -14.14
C THR A 82 -19.77 4.87 -13.52
N GLU A 83 -20.28 6.00 -14.02
CA GLU A 83 -20.03 7.32 -13.41
C GLU A 83 -20.58 7.38 -11.98
N ALA A 84 -21.70 6.73 -11.69
CA ALA A 84 -22.28 6.66 -10.36
C ALA A 84 -21.38 5.88 -9.39
N ASP A 85 -20.84 4.73 -9.82
CA ASP A 85 -19.89 3.93 -9.02
C ASP A 85 -18.61 4.74 -8.72
N ARG A 86 -18.08 5.44 -9.72
CA ARG A 86 -16.90 6.29 -9.54
C ARG A 86 -17.17 7.48 -8.63
N ALA A 87 -18.36 8.08 -8.69
CA ALA A 87 -18.75 9.16 -7.78
C ALA A 87 -18.87 8.66 -6.33
N GLU A 88 -19.43 7.47 -6.11
CA GLU A 88 -19.46 6.82 -4.79
C GLU A 88 -18.04 6.55 -4.26
N LEU A 89 -17.19 5.96 -5.09
CA LEU A 89 -15.80 5.67 -4.73
C LEU A 89 -15.02 6.95 -4.43
N PHE A 90 -15.23 8.01 -5.20
CA PHE A 90 -14.62 9.32 -4.94
C PHE A 90 -15.00 9.88 -3.56
N GLY A 91 -16.27 9.74 -3.17
CA GLY A 91 -16.73 10.11 -1.82
C GLY A 91 -16.02 9.31 -0.73
N LYS A 92 -15.88 7.99 -0.92
CA LYS A 92 -15.19 7.09 0.01
C LYS A 92 -13.68 7.41 0.07
N MET A 93 -13.02 7.65 -1.06
CA MET A 93 -11.61 8.07 -1.10
C MET A 93 -11.41 9.45 -0.43
N THR A 94 -12.35 10.37 -0.60
CA THR A 94 -12.31 11.66 0.11
C THR A 94 -12.41 11.46 1.63
N LYS A 95 -13.28 10.56 2.09
CA LYS A 95 -13.35 10.19 3.51
C LYS A 95 -12.04 9.56 3.99
N ALA A 96 -11.44 8.66 3.21
CA ALA A 96 -10.14 8.06 3.51
C ALA A 96 -9.03 9.11 3.65
N LEU A 97 -8.99 10.13 2.80
CA LEU A 97 -8.06 11.26 2.96
C LEU A 97 -8.26 11.99 4.30
N GLY A 98 -9.50 12.14 4.75
CA GLY A 98 -9.81 12.66 6.09
C GLY A 98 -9.29 11.74 7.21
N ILE A 99 -9.40 10.41 7.02
CA ILE A 99 -8.85 9.40 7.94
C ILE A 99 -7.31 9.51 7.98
N ALA A 100 -6.65 9.59 6.82
CA ALA A 100 -5.20 9.80 6.74
C ALA A 100 -4.75 11.02 7.56
N ARG A 101 -5.42 12.15 7.36
CA ARG A 101 -5.16 13.37 8.13
C ARG A 101 -5.36 13.17 9.64
N PHE A 102 -6.41 12.47 10.07
CA PHE A 102 -6.66 12.18 11.49
C PHE A 102 -5.49 11.39 12.11
N PHE A 103 -4.94 10.42 11.40
CA PHE A 103 -3.78 9.64 11.85
C PHE A 103 -2.43 10.34 11.61
N GLU A 104 -2.42 11.54 11.04
CA GLU A 104 -1.20 12.27 10.67
C GLU A 104 -0.37 11.55 9.59
N ALA A 105 -1.01 10.63 8.85
CA ALA A 105 -0.39 9.94 7.73
C ALA A 105 -0.15 10.92 6.58
N LYS A 106 1.04 10.85 5.99
CA LYS A 106 1.44 11.73 4.87
C LYS A 106 0.91 11.24 3.53
N TYR A 107 0.69 9.95 3.41
CA TYR A 107 0.43 9.28 2.15
C TYR A 107 -0.79 8.37 2.24
N MET A 108 -1.45 8.22 1.09
CA MET A 108 -2.53 7.26 0.91
C MET A 108 -2.25 6.45 -0.36
N ALA A 109 -1.97 5.15 -0.23
CA ALA A 109 -1.90 4.23 -1.34
C ALA A 109 -3.30 4.01 -1.92
N VAL A 110 -3.43 3.98 -3.23
CA VAL A 110 -4.67 3.68 -3.94
C VAL A 110 -4.36 2.97 -5.26
N HIS A 111 -5.24 2.10 -5.68
CA HIS A 111 -5.16 1.46 -6.98
C HIS A 111 -5.75 2.34 -8.09
N PRO A 112 -5.27 2.25 -9.33
CA PRO A 112 -5.93 2.85 -10.48
C PRO A 112 -7.31 2.24 -10.69
N LEU A 113 -8.23 3.01 -11.28
CA LEU A 113 -9.57 2.54 -11.63
C LEU A 113 -9.50 1.52 -12.77
N MET A 114 -10.31 0.48 -12.67
CA MET A 114 -10.45 -0.59 -13.68
C MET A 114 -11.87 -0.59 -14.29
N PRO A 115 -12.31 0.48 -14.98
CA PRO A 115 -13.70 0.73 -15.33
C PRO A 115 -14.31 -0.33 -16.26
N PHE A 116 -13.48 -1.12 -16.92
CA PHE A 116 -13.91 -2.18 -17.83
C PHE A 116 -13.47 -3.58 -17.36
N GLY A 117 -12.93 -3.69 -16.13
CA GLY A 117 -12.44 -4.95 -15.56
C GLY A 117 -11.44 -5.63 -16.50
N GLU A 118 -11.65 -6.90 -16.83
CA GLU A 118 -10.82 -7.71 -17.73
C GLU A 118 -10.84 -7.24 -19.19
N HIS A 119 -11.79 -6.37 -19.61
CA HIS A 119 -11.84 -5.76 -20.92
C HIS A 119 -11.07 -4.43 -21.03
N SER A 120 -10.32 -4.07 -20.01
CA SER A 120 -9.57 -2.81 -19.98
C SER A 120 -8.48 -2.74 -21.07
N ALA A 121 -7.89 -3.87 -21.45
CA ALA A 121 -6.90 -3.95 -22.52
C ALA A 121 -7.45 -3.57 -23.90
N GLU A 122 -8.77 -3.72 -24.12
CA GLU A 122 -9.44 -3.38 -25.36
C GLU A 122 -9.69 -1.86 -25.51
N ARG A 123 -9.59 -1.11 -24.40
CA ARG A 123 -9.95 0.31 -24.29
C ARG A 123 -8.90 1.14 -23.52
N PRO A 124 -7.61 1.05 -23.84
CA PRO A 124 -6.53 1.63 -23.04
C PRO A 124 -6.65 3.15 -22.91
N ASP A 125 -7.00 3.85 -23.98
CA ASP A 125 -7.14 5.31 -23.98
C ASP A 125 -8.29 5.77 -23.07
N GLU A 126 -9.41 5.03 -23.04
CA GLU A 126 -10.54 5.36 -22.19
C GLU A 126 -10.22 5.09 -20.71
N VAL A 127 -9.51 3.98 -20.41
CA VAL A 127 -8.99 3.70 -19.06
C VAL A 127 -8.10 4.85 -18.58
N TYR A 128 -7.18 5.29 -19.45
CA TYR A 128 -6.27 6.39 -19.16
C TYR A 128 -7.01 7.70 -18.86
N GLU A 129 -7.91 8.12 -19.73
CA GLU A 129 -8.67 9.36 -19.60
C GLU A 129 -9.62 9.37 -18.38
N ILE A 130 -10.22 8.23 -18.05
CA ILE A 130 -11.05 8.09 -16.84
C ILE A 130 -10.19 8.26 -15.60
N ASN A 131 -9.05 7.58 -15.52
CA ASN A 131 -8.11 7.68 -14.39
C ASN A 131 -7.55 9.11 -14.27
N LYS A 132 -7.15 9.73 -15.38
CA LYS A 132 -6.63 11.09 -15.42
C LYS A 132 -7.62 12.09 -14.82
N ARG A 133 -8.88 12.05 -15.24
CA ARG A 133 -9.92 12.92 -14.68
C ARG A 133 -10.18 12.68 -13.20
N PHE A 134 -10.29 11.41 -12.82
CA PHE A 134 -10.57 11.02 -11.44
C PHE A 134 -9.45 11.44 -10.50
N PHE A 135 -8.21 11.09 -10.80
CA PHE A 135 -7.07 11.39 -9.93
C PHE A 135 -6.65 12.85 -9.96
N SER A 136 -6.89 13.59 -11.05
CA SER A 136 -6.74 15.06 -11.06
C SER A 136 -7.66 15.71 -10.02
N ALA A 137 -8.92 15.31 -9.98
CA ALA A 137 -9.87 15.84 -9.00
C ALA A 137 -9.52 15.41 -7.57
N LEU A 138 -9.18 14.14 -7.36
CA LEU A 138 -8.85 13.61 -6.04
C LEU A 138 -7.56 14.19 -5.48
N ALA A 139 -6.53 14.39 -6.30
CA ALA A 139 -5.27 15.05 -5.90
C ALA A 139 -5.50 16.51 -5.45
N SER A 140 -6.46 17.22 -6.07
CA SER A 140 -6.85 18.55 -5.61
C SER A 140 -7.48 18.52 -4.20
N VAL A 141 -8.27 17.49 -3.87
CA VAL A 141 -8.82 17.30 -2.53
C VAL A 141 -7.70 16.94 -1.54
N ALA A 142 -6.83 16.02 -1.93
CA ALA A 142 -5.69 15.58 -1.11
C ALA A 142 -4.79 16.75 -0.71
N GLY A 143 -4.49 17.66 -1.66
CA GLY A 143 -3.71 18.86 -1.39
C GLY A 143 -4.32 19.78 -0.34
N LYS A 144 -5.65 19.95 -0.32
CA LYS A 144 -6.34 20.72 0.72
C LYS A 144 -6.26 20.09 2.10
N LEU A 145 -6.09 18.79 2.17
CA LEU A 145 -5.97 18.02 3.42
C LEU A 145 -4.52 17.80 3.85
N GLY A 146 -3.53 18.19 3.01
CA GLY A 146 -2.10 17.99 3.27
C GLY A 146 -1.67 16.53 3.18
N VAL A 147 -2.39 15.71 2.38
CA VAL A 147 -2.09 14.31 2.11
C VAL A 147 -1.65 14.18 0.65
N THR A 148 -0.78 13.22 0.36
CA THR A 148 -0.38 12.87 -1.01
C THR A 148 -0.92 11.48 -1.34
N ILE A 149 -1.61 11.36 -2.47
CA ILE A 149 -2.08 10.10 -3.02
C ILE A 149 -0.91 9.42 -3.73
N CYS A 150 -0.75 8.13 -3.56
CA CYS A 150 0.24 7.33 -4.25
C CYS A 150 -0.46 6.22 -5.03
N LEU A 151 -0.40 6.29 -6.38
CA LEU A 151 -0.91 5.26 -7.26
C LEU A 151 0.00 4.04 -7.20
N GLU A 152 -0.58 2.89 -7.00
CA GLU A 152 0.11 1.62 -6.87
C GLU A 152 0.12 0.86 -8.19
N ASN A 153 1.28 0.33 -8.59
CA ASN A 153 1.39 -0.58 -9.72
C ASN A 153 0.67 -1.90 -9.39
N MET A 154 0.08 -2.54 -10.41
CA MET A 154 -0.84 -3.66 -10.25
C MET A 154 -0.27 -4.96 -10.82
N PRO A 155 -0.72 -6.15 -10.36
CA PRO A 155 -0.20 -7.44 -10.83
C PRO A 155 -0.92 -7.96 -12.10
N TYR A 156 -1.67 -7.11 -12.82
CA TYR A 156 -2.53 -7.55 -13.93
C TYR A 156 -1.88 -7.26 -15.27
N MET A 157 -1.31 -8.28 -15.93
CA MET A 157 -0.56 -8.17 -17.19
C MET A 157 -1.31 -7.45 -18.32
N GLU A 158 -2.63 -7.58 -18.37
CA GLU A 158 -3.45 -7.00 -19.44
C GLU A 158 -4.08 -5.65 -19.08
N PHE A 159 -3.83 -5.15 -17.86
CA PHE A 159 -4.38 -3.87 -17.46
C PHE A 159 -3.44 -2.72 -17.85
N PRO A 160 -3.93 -1.70 -18.59
CA PRO A 160 -3.09 -0.65 -19.21
C PRO A 160 -2.29 0.21 -18.22
N LEU A 161 -2.70 0.27 -16.95
CA LEU A 161 -2.04 1.04 -15.88
C LEU A 161 -1.44 0.14 -14.79
N SER A 162 -1.06 -1.09 -15.12
CA SER A 162 -0.40 -2.00 -14.18
C SER A 162 1.04 -1.62 -13.91
N GLU A 163 1.80 -1.32 -14.96
CA GLU A 163 3.22 -1.07 -14.84
C GLU A 163 3.53 0.32 -14.28
N THR A 164 4.58 0.39 -13.48
CA THR A 164 5.10 1.62 -12.87
C THR A 164 5.31 2.74 -13.88
N GLU A 165 5.82 2.41 -15.07
CA GLU A 165 6.10 3.35 -16.15
C GLU A 165 4.83 4.03 -16.67
N LYS A 166 3.76 3.25 -16.84
CA LYS A 166 2.44 3.78 -17.27
C LYS A 166 1.77 4.65 -16.19
N LEU A 167 1.95 4.29 -14.93
CA LEU A 167 1.49 5.14 -13.84
C LEU A 167 2.30 6.44 -13.76
N LEU A 168 3.61 6.38 -14.00
CA LEU A 168 4.46 7.57 -14.02
C LEU A 168 4.07 8.53 -15.14
N GLU A 169 3.76 8.01 -16.34
CA GLU A 169 3.20 8.82 -17.45
C GLU A 169 1.93 9.56 -16.99
N LEU A 170 0.99 8.85 -16.38
CA LEU A 170 -0.27 9.42 -15.87
C LEU A 170 -0.03 10.48 -14.77
N ILE A 171 0.87 10.19 -13.82
CA ILE A 171 1.23 11.10 -12.72
C ILE A 171 1.85 12.41 -13.28
N CYS A 172 2.77 12.29 -14.24
CA CYS A 172 3.38 13.42 -14.90
C CYS A 172 2.38 14.27 -15.70
N ASP A 173 1.47 13.61 -16.41
CA ASP A 173 0.43 14.26 -17.19
C ASP A 173 -0.56 15.05 -16.32
N ILE A 174 -0.88 14.54 -15.11
CA ILE A 174 -1.71 15.24 -14.13
C ILE A 174 -0.93 16.40 -13.51
N GLY A 175 0.38 16.23 -13.30
CA GLY A 175 1.29 17.28 -12.82
C GLY A 175 1.00 17.78 -11.40
N SER A 176 0.26 17.03 -10.58
CA SER A 176 -0.05 17.43 -9.21
C SER A 176 1.09 17.05 -8.23
N PRO A 177 1.52 17.96 -7.35
CA PRO A 177 2.48 17.62 -6.29
C PRO A 177 1.90 16.62 -5.26
N HIS A 178 0.57 16.45 -5.22
CA HIS A 178 -0.15 15.55 -4.34
C HIS A 178 -0.57 14.23 -5.00
N LEU A 179 0.06 13.89 -6.13
CA LEU A 179 -0.08 12.58 -6.79
C LEU A 179 1.31 12.03 -7.06
N LYS A 180 1.59 10.86 -6.51
CA LYS A 180 2.89 10.18 -6.53
C LYS A 180 2.69 8.69 -6.76
N LEU A 181 3.76 7.91 -6.63
CA LEU A 181 3.78 6.49 -6.87
C LEU A 181 3.94 5.70 -5.56
N CYS A 182 3.17 4.62 -5.43
CA CYS A 182 3.41 3.50 -4.54
C CYS A 182 4.05 2.39 -5.38
N LEU A 183 5.27 1.98 -5.04
CA LEU A 183 5.92 0.84 -5.67
C LEU A 183 5.63 -0.41 -4.86
N ASP A 184 4.84 -1.32 -5.42
CA ASP A 184 4.69 -2.67 -4.91
C ASP A 184 5.70 -3.59 -5.59
N THR A 185 6.54 -4.26 -4.77
CA THR A 185 7.67 -5.07 -5.24
C THR A 185 7.23 -6.39 -5.86
N GLY A 186 6.21 -7.03 -5.30
CA GLY A 186 5.68 -8.28 -5.82
C GLY A 186 4.89 -8.06 -7.10
N HIS A 187 4.10 -7.00 -7.19
CA HIS A 187 3.42 -6.63 -8.43
C HIS A 187 4.43 -6.32 -9.54
N ALA A 188 5.50 -5.58 -9.23
CA ALA A 188 6.56 -5.29 -10.19
C ALA A 188 7.29 -6.56 -10.67
N ASN A 189 7.49 -7.53 -9.77
CA ASN A 189 8.16 -8.80 -10.08
C ASN A 189 7.37 -9.72 -11.03
N MET A 190 6.10 -9.40 -11.29
CA MET A 190 5.30 -10.14 -12.29
C MET A 190 5.57 -9.69 -13.73
N PHE A 191 6.40 -8.66 -13.92
CA PHE A 191 6.78 -8.13 -15.23
C PHE A 191 8.28 -8.35 -15.47
N ASP A 192 8.69 -8.31 -16.74
CA ASP A 192 10.07 -8.65 -17.14
C ASP A 192 11.12 -7.60 -16.76
N LYS A 193 10.72 -6.39 -16.33
CA LYS A 193 11.65 -5.31 -16.01
C LYS A 193 12.27 -5.52 -14.62
N PRO A 194 13.61 -5.53 -14.49
CA PRO A 194 14.28 -5.67 -13.19
C PRO A 194 13.88 -4.58 -12.19
N ILE A 195 13.65 -4.96 -10.93
CA ILE A 195 13.18 -4.07 -9.88
C ILE A 195 14.09 -2.84 -9.68
N GLY A 196 15.40 -3.03 -9.75
CA GLY A 196 16.36 -1.93 -9.63
C GLY A 196 16.28 -0.94 -10.78
N ALA A 197 16.02 -1.40 -12.01
CA ALA A 197 15.80 -0.52 -13.14
C ALA A 197 14.53 0.32 -12.95
N ILE A 198 13.42 -0.31 -12.50
CA ILE A 198 12.17 0.39 -12.18
C ILE A 198 12.42 1.51 -11.17
N ILE A 199 13.14 1.21 -10.08
CA ILE A 199 13.42 2.16 -9.00
C ILE A 199 14.26 3.34 -9.52
N ARG A 200 15.35 3.07 -10.25
CA ARG A 200 16.26 4.11 -10.77
C ARG A 200 15.58 5.01 -11.80
N ASP A 201 14.80 4.41 -12.71
CA ASP A 201 14.06 5.16 -13.73
C ASP A 201 12.97 6.06 -13.15
N THR A 202 12.33 5.62 -12.05
CA THR A 202 11.26 6.37 -11.39
C THR A 202 11.79 7.45 -10.45
N GLY A 203 12.78 7.13 -9.63
CA GLY A 203 13.43 8.05 -8.70
C GLY A 203 12.62 8.41 -7.45
N ALA A 204 13.33 8.90 -6.42
CA ALA A 204 12.75 9.24 -5.11
C ALA A 204 11.77 10.43 -5.13
N ASP A 205 11.76 11.22 -6.21
CA ASP A 205 10.78 12.32 -6.35
C ASP A 205 9.36 11.80 -6.58
N TYR A 206 9.23 10.62 -7.17
CA TYR A 206 7.94 9.99 -7.45
C TYR A 206 7.63 8.84 -6.51
N ILE A 207 8.56 7.94 -6.17
CA ILE A 207 8.33 6.86 -5.20
C ILE A 207 8.23 7.45 -3.79
N LYS A 208 7.06 7.33 -3.17
CA LYS A 208 6.82 7.82 -1.79
C LYS A 208 6.40 6.71 -0.84
N ILE A 209 5.80 5.66 -1.36
CA ILE A 209 5.41 4.45 -0.66
C ILE A 209 6.10 3.26 -1.34
N ILE A 210 6.51 2.30 -0.55
CA ILE A 210 6.94 0.99 -1.02
C ILE A 210 6.16 -0.06 -0.26
N HIS A 211 5.44 -0.92 -0.98
CA HIS A 211 4.87 -2.15 -0.47
C HIS A 211 5.85 -3.30 -0.74
N VAL A 212 6.27 -3.94 0.35
CA VAL A 212 7.31 -4.97 0.31
C VAL A 212 6.68 -6.34 0.50
N HIS A 213 6.72 -7.14 -0.54
CA HIS A 213 6.46 -8.57 -0.51
C HIS A 213 7.14 -9.27 -1.68
N ASP A 214 7.18 -10.59 -1.62
CA ASP A 214 7.85 -11.44 -2.60
C ASP A 214 6.86 -12.35 -3.31
N ASN A 215 7.24 -12.88 -4.46
CA ASN A 215 6.56 -13.93 -5.18
C ASN A 215 7.53 -14.62 -6.16
N LEU A 216 7.05 -15.57 -6.95
CA LEU A 216 7.84 -16.30 -7.95
C LEU A 216 7.68 -15.74 -9.38
N GLY A 217 7.03 -14.58 -9.54
CA GLY A 217 6.73 -13.96 -10.84
C GLY A 217 5.53 -14.54 -11.57
N ASP A 218 4.81 -15.48 -10.96
CA ASP A 218 3.67 -16.20 -11.56
C ASP A 218 2.30 -15.78 -11.00
N LYS A 219 2.29 -15.28 -9.79
CA LYS A 219 1.08 -14.82 -9.08
C LYS A 219 1.43 -13.86 -7.96
N ASP A 220 0.49 -13.01 -7.62
CA ASP A 220 0.55 -12.12 -6.47
C ASP A 220 0.38 -12.91 -5.15
N ALA A 221 1.50 -13.43 -4.62
CA ALA A 221 1.50 -14.36 -3.50
C ALA A 221 1.72 -13.72 -2.14
N HIS A 222 2.14 -12.45 -2.08
CA HIS A 222 2.48 -11.73 -0.84
C HIS A 222 3.40 -12.52 0.09
N LEU A 223 4.40 -13.22 -0.45
CA LEU A 223 5.38 -13.96 0.35
C LEU A 223 6.27 -13.00 1.14
N PRO A 224 6.81 -13.40 2.30
CA PRO A 224 7.87 -12.64 2.94
C PRO A 224 9.10 -12.50 2.04
N PRO A 225 9.89 -11.42 2.15
CA PRO A 225 11.15 -11.26 1.44
C PRO A 225 12.04 -12.49 1.57
N TYR A 226 12.80 -12.79 0.52
CA TYR A 226 13.67 -13.99 0.38
C TYR A 226 12.91 -15.34 0.30
N SER A 227 11.57 -15.30 0.17
CA SER A 227 10.77 -16.53 -0.03
C SER A 227 10.33 -16.73 -1.49
N GLY A 228 10.61 -15.76 -2.36
CA GLY A 228 10.37 -15.78 -3.80
C GLY A 228 11.64 -15.54 -4.59
N ASN A 229 11.54 -14.79 -5.68
CA ASN A 229 12.64 -14.51 -6.59
C ASN A 229 12.89 -13.02 -6.88
N VAL A 230 12.33 -12.12 -6.10
CA VAL A 230 12.69 -10.68 -6.16
C VAL A 230 14.17 -10.54 -5.81
N ASP A 231 14.92 -9.79 -6.63
CA ASP A 231 16.33 -9.48 -6.34
C ASP A 231 16.40 -8.37 -5.27
N TRP A 232 16.45 -8.78 -4.01
CA TRP A 232 16.52 -7.87 -2.86
C TRP A 232 17.85 -7.14 -2.77
N GLY A 233 18.92 -7.69 -3.33
CA GLY A 233 20.23 -7.02 -3.43
C GLY A 233 20.13 -5.81 -4.35
N GLU A 234 19.65 -6.03 -5.57
CA GLU A 234 19.42 -4.97 -6.55
C GLU A 234 18.39 -3.93 -6.06
N PHE A 235 17.33 -4.39 -5.39
CA PHE A 235 16.33 -3.52 -4.79
C PHE A 235 16.97 -2.53 -3.78
N CYS A 236 17.76 -3.04 -2.82
CA CYS A 236 18.40 -2.19 -1.81
C CYS A 236 19.42 -1.23 -2.43
N GLU A 237 20.24 -1.70 -3.37
CA GLU A 237 21.19 -0.88 -4.10
C GLU A 237 20.50 0.28 -4.83
N ALA A 238 19.41 -0.02 -5.55
CA ALA A 238 18.67 0.98 -6.29
C ALA A 238 18.01 2.03 -5.37
N LEU A 239 17.48 1.63 -4.22
CA LEU A 239 16.93 2.57 -3.24
C LEU A 239 18.03 3.48 -2.67
N TYR A 240 19.21 2.95 -2.44
CA TYR A 240 20.37 3.74 -2.02
C TYR A 240 20.78 4.75 -3.12
N ASP A 241 20.87 4.30 -4.38
CA ASP A 241 21.25 5.12 -5.53
C ASP A 241 20.34 6.34 -5.71
N ILE A 242 19.03 6.16 -5.52
CA ILE A 242 18.06 7.27 -5.63
C ILE A 242 17.92 8.10 -4.34
N GLY A 243 18.61 7.73 -3.25
CA GLY A 243 18.51 8.39 -1.96
C GLY A 243 17.12 8.26 -1.32
N PHE A 244 16.45 7.10 -1.45
CA PHE A 244 15.14 6.90 -0.84
C PHE A 244 15.23 6.95 0.69
N ALA A 245 14.44 7.84 1.30
CA ALA A 245 14.41 8.09 2.74
C ALA A 245 13.03 7.82 3.38
N GLY A 246 12.17 7.08 2.69
CA GLY A 246 10.83 6.74 3.14
C GLY A 246 10.79 5.54 4.10
N VAL A 247 9.63 4.92 4.16
CA VAL A 247 9.35 3.72 4.94
C VAL A 247 9.12 2.56 3.98
N MET A 248 9.73 1.43 4.26
CA MET A 248 9.40 0.15 3.62
C MET A 248 8.25 -0.49 4.39
N ASN A 249 7.09 -0.58 3.79
CA ASN A 249 5.91 -1.19 4.40
C ASN A 249 5.76 -2.63 3.94
N PHE A 250 5.79 -3.54 4.91
CA PHE A 250 5.61 -4.95 4.64
C PHE A 250 4.12 -5.25 4.41
N GLU A 251 3.76 -5.53 3.17
CA GLU A 251 2.43 -6.00 2.78
C GLU A 251 2.37 -7.53 2.73
N THR A 252 2.97 -8.13 3.71
CA THR A 252 3.07 -9.58 3.89
C THR A 252 2.91 -9.95 5.36
N SER A 253 2.87 -11.23 5.63
CA SER A 253 2.88 -11.76 6.99
C SER A 253 3.38 -13.20 7.01
N ALA A 254 3.76 -13.69 8.18
CA ALA A 254 4.15 -15.09 8.39
C ALA A 254 3.06 -16.10 7.96
N LYS A 255 1.79 -15.69 7.88
CA LYS A 255 0.69 -16.54 7.35
C LYS A 255 0.93 -17.06 5.93
N ARG A 256 1.78 -16.37 5.17
CA ARG A 256 2.10 -16.73 3.78
C ARG A 256 3.19 -17.80 3.67
N LEU A 257 3.84 -18.13 4.78
CA LEU A 257 4.83 -19.21 4.81
C LEU A 257 4.18 -20.57 4.67
N GLU A 258 4.83 -21.46 3.95
CA GLU A 258 4.39 -22.84 3.82
C GLU A 258 4.32 -23.52 5.19
N GLY A 259 3.26 -24.30 5.43
CA GLY A 259 3.03 -25.00 6.69
C GLY A 259 2.63 -24.14 7.89
N TYR A 260 2.45 -22.83 7.72
CA TYR A 260 2.09 -21.94 8.83
C TYR A 260 0.82 -22.38 9.58
N SER A 261 -0.19 -22.94 8.88
CA SER A 261 -1.43 -23.42 9.49
C SER A 261 -1.17 -24.47 10.58
N ASP A 262 -0.18 -25.33 10.36
CA ASP A 262 0.13 -26.49 11.19
C ASP A 262 1.08 -26.17 12.34
N MET A 263 1.67 -24.97 12.36
CA MET A 263 2.56 -24.50 13.39
C MET A 263 1.83 -24.30 14.73
N SER A 264 2.50 -24.58 15.83
CA SER A 264 2.09 -24.20 17.17
C SER A 264 2.03 -22.66 17.32
N ALA A 265 1.44 -22.17 18.40
CA ALA A 265 1.38 -20.73 18.68
C ALA A 265 2.78 -20.11 18.86
N GLU A 266 3.72 -20.86 19.45
CA GLU A 266 5.10 -20.43 19.63
C GLU A 266 5.85 -20.34 18.30
N GLU A 267 5.74 -21.36 17.46
CA GLU A 267 6.34 -21.38 16.13
C GLU A 267 5.77 -20.26 15.23
N LYS A 268 4.45 -20.02 15.27
CA LYS A 268 3.82 -18.89 14.59
C LYS A 268 4.39 -17.54 15.03
N ARG A 269 4.64 -17.39 16.34
CA ARG A 269 5.22 -16.15 16.87
C ARG A 269 6.68 -15.98 16.45
N GLU A 270 7.46 -17.07 16.41
CA GLU A 270 8.84 -17.02 15.93
C GLU A 270 8.90 -16.73 14.42
N ALA A 271 7.98 -17.29 13.63
CA ALA A 271 7.87 -16.99 12.21
C ALA A 271 7.58 -15.48 11.95
N GLU A 272 6.74 -14.84 12.77
CA GLU A 272 6.50 -13.39 12.69
C GLU A 272 7.75 -12.57 12.99
N ARG A 273 8.49 -12.94 14.04
CA ARG A 273 9.78 -12.30 14.35
C ARG A 273 10.79 -12.48 13.23
N GLN A 274 10.77 -13.63 12.55
CA GLN A 274 11.66 -13.88 11.42
C GLN A 274 11.30 -12.97 10.22
N VAL A 275 10.02 -12.74 9.95
CA VAL A 275 9.59 -11.78 8.92
C VAL A 275 10.07 -10.36 9.25
N ALA A 276 9.98 -9.95 10.50
CA ALA A 276 10.49 -8.66 10.96
C ALA A 276 12.03 -8.55 10.80
N LYS A 277 12.78 -9.63 11.03
CA LYS A 277 14.24 -9.64 10.78
C LYS A 277 14.61 -9.48 9.31
N TYR A 278 13.79 -9.98 8.37
CA TYR A 278 14.00 -9.67 6.95
C TYR A 278 13.91 -8.17 6.68
N ALA A 279 13.04 -7.46 7.41
CA ALA A 279 12.94 -6.01 7.32
C ALA A 279 14.23 -5.31 7.77
N GLU A 280 14.87 -5.78 8.85
CA GLU A 280 16.17 -5.26 9.30
C GLU A 280 17.25 -5.51 8.26
N LEU A 281 17.27 -6.69 7.61
CA LEU A 281 18.25 -7.02 6.56
C LEU A 281 18.10 -6.12 5.33
N LEU A 282 16.89 -5.74 4.95
CA LEU A 282 16.64 -4.81 3.84
C LEU A 282 16.93 -3.36 4.23
N GLY A 283 16.87 -3.02 5.51
CA GLY A 283 17.07 -1.67 6.05
C GLY A 283 18.50 -1.30 6.41
N GLY A 284 19.40 -2.31 6.45
CA GLY A 284 20.77 -2.20 6.97
C GLY A 284 21.77 -1.47 6.10
#